data_041bb2a12858b69740eeb54f021e3a81
#
_entry.id   041bb2a12858b69740eeb54f021e3a81
#
_cell.length_a   1.000
_cell.length_b   1.000
_cell.length_c   1.000
_cell.angle_alpha   90.00
_cell.angle_beta   90.00
_cell.angle_gamma   90.00
#
_symmetry.space_group_name_H-M   'P 1'
#
loop_
_entity.id
_entity.type
_entity.pdbx_description
1 polymer ?
#
loop_
_entity_poly.entity_id
_entity_poly.type
_entity_poly.pdbx_seq_one_letter_code
_entity_poly.pdbx_strand_id
1 'polypeptide(L)'
;YGMRLIQFPLGIFGVALATAILPTLSMHAAKGSFDELRETLGFSLRVIAFIILPATAGLILLRVPIIHLFFEHGAFSAADTVGTAAALLAYAVGLWAFAGIRIVVSAFYSMQDTKTPAIAAVIAMFVNILLALSLMGPLEHAGLALAAALSAMMNIAILISVLTFRLGGIDWWNLGQSFGRAVIATVPVVLACLWIASLAVWER
;
A
#
# COMPACT_ATOMS: atom_id res chain seq x y z
N TYR A 1 -6.92 14.34 -6.48
CA TYR A 1 -7.61 14.24 -5.18
C TYR A 1 -7.51 12.84 -4.58
N GLY A 2 -7.90 11.76 -5.28
CA GLY A 2 -7.83 10.38 -4.79
C GLY A 2 -6.46 9.96 -4.22
N MET A 3 -5.36 10.36 -4.84
CA MET A 3 -3.99 10.11 -4.36
C MET A 3 -3.72 10.69 -2.96
N ARG A 4 -4.30 11.85 -2.62
CA ARG A 4 -4.12 12.47 -1.29
C ARG A 4 -4.75 11.65 -0.17
N LEU A 5 -5.89 11.00 -0.43
CA LEU A 5 -6.58 10.17 0.55
C LEU A 5 -5.76 8.93 0.91
N ILE A 6 -5.09 8.30 -0.05
CA ILE A 6 -4.23 7.14 0.25
C ILE A 6 -2.92 7.54 0.92
N GLN A 7 -2.46 8.80 0.73
CA GLN A 7 -1.25 9.28 1.39
C GLN A 7 -1.42 9.41 2.91
N PHE A 8 -2.65 9.58 3.41
CA PHE A 8 -2.91 9.69 4.84
C PHE A 8 -2.51 8.40 5.59
N PRO A 9 -3.07 7.22 5.31
CA PRO A 9 -2.62 6.00 5.99
C PRO A 9 -1.16 5.64 5.67
N LEU A 10 -0.67 5.90 4.45
CA LEU A 10 0.72 5.67 4.10
C LEU A 10 1.70 6.57 4.84
N GLY A 11 1.37 7.85 5.00
CA GLY A 11 2.22 8.83 5.68
C GLY A 11 2.30 8.54 7.18
N ILE A 12 1.15 8.32 7.82
CA ILE A 12 1.11 8.08 9.27
C ILE A 12 1.72 6.73 9.63
N PHE A 13 1.32 5.65 8.97
CA PHE A 13 1.72 4.30 9.39
C PHE A 13 2.92 3.77 8.60
N GLY A 14 2.94 3.95 7.28
CA GLY A 14 3.99 3.43 6.43
C GLY A 14 5.33 4.12 6.68
N VAL A 15 5.34 5.46 6.76
CA VAL A 15 6.58 6.22 7.01
C VAL A 15 7.03 6.05 8.46
N ALA A 16 6.11 6.19 9.44
CA ALA A 16 6.46 6.07 10.84
C ALA A 16 7.06 4.69 11.16
N LEU A 17 6.44 3.61 10.68
CA LEU A 17 6.96 2.26 10.91
C LEU A 17 8.31 2.06 10.23
N ALA A 18 8.47 2.48 8.97
CA ALA A 18 9.72 2.35 8.23
C ALA A 18 10.88 3.10 8.91
N THR A 19 10.62 4.30 9.45
CA THR A 19 11.62 5.07 10.20
C THR A 19 11.92 4.48 11.56
N ALA A 20 10.91 3.95 12.26
CA ALA A 20 11.09 3.35 13.59
C ALA A 20 11.89 2.05 13.55
N ILE A 21 11.75 1.24 12.50
CA ILE A 21 12.45 -0.05 12.39
C ILE A 21 13.87 0.08 11.83
N LEU A 22 14.18 1.16 11.11
CA LEU A 22 15.47 1.34 10.44
C LEU A 22 16.67 1.22 11.37
N PRO A 23 16.70 1.82 12.57
CA PRO A 23 17.83 1.67 13.51
C PRO A 23 18.05 0.21 13.93
N THR A 24 16.97 -0.52 14.22
CA THR A 24 17.02 -1.94 14.61
C THR A 24 17.54 -2.81 13.46
N LEU A 25 17.02 -2.63 12.26
CA LEU A 25 17.50 -3.33 11.08
C LEU A 25 18.99 -3.04 10.82
N SER A 26 19.42 -1.78 10.96
CA SER A 26 20.81 -1.37 10.77
C SER A 26 21.74 -1.99 11.82
N MET A 27 21.28 -2.12 13.06
CA MET A 27 22.03 -2.79 14.13
C MET A 27 22.21 -4.29 13.82
N HIS A 28 21.15 -4.99 13.38
CA HIS A 28 21.25 -6.40 13.01
C HIS A 28 22.12 -6.60 11.77
N ALA A 29 22.00 -5.74 10.77
CA ALA A 29 22.85 -5.77 9.58
C ALA A 29 24.34 -5.57 9.92
N ALA A 30 24.66 -4.60 10.79
CA ALA A 30 26.03 -4.32 11.23
C ALA A 30 26.66 -5.47 12.04
N LYS A 31 25.85 -6.22 12.80
CA LYS A 31 26.27 -7.41 13.54
C LYS A 31 26.36 -8.66 12.67
N GLY A 32 25.89 -8.63 11.43
CA GLY A 32 25.76 -9.81 10.56
C GLY A 32 24.67 -10.80 11.01
N SER A 33 23.75 -10.37 11.89
CA SER A 33 22.67 -11.19 12.43
C SER A 33 21.47 -11.19 11.45
N PHE A 34 21.63 -11.87 10.33
CA PHE A 34 20.59 -11.88 9.26
C PHE A 34 19.30 -12.57 9.69
N ASP A 35 19.32 -13.50 10.64
CA ASP A 35 18.12 -14.14 11.18
C ASP A 35 17.27 -13.16 11.97
N GLU A 36 17.89 -12.35 12.84
CA GLU A 36 17.23 -11.29 13.60
C GLU A 36 16.70 -10.18 12.69
N LEU A 37 17.47 -9.84 11.63
CA LEU A 37 17.03 -8.90 10.60
C LEU A 37 15.77 -9.40 9.90
N ARG A 38 15.74 -10.68 9.52
CA ARG A 38 14.61 -11.35 8.88
C ARG A 38 13.38 -11.38 9.77
N GLU A 39 13.56 -11.66 11.04
CA GLU A 39 12.49 -11.67 12.06
C GLU A 39 11.87 -10.28 12.22
N THR A 40 12.73 -9.25 12.40
CA THR A 40 12.31 -7.84 12.53
C THR A 40 11.56 -7.36 11.26
N LEU A 41 12.06 -7.72 10.08
CA LEU A 41 11.39 -7.40 8.82
C LEU A 41 10.03 -8.10 8.72
N GLY A 42 9.98 -9.40 9.01
CA GLY A 42 8.73 -10.18 9.00
C GLY A 42 7.70 -9.64 9.99
N PHE A 43 8.11 -9.26 11.18
CA PHE A 43 7.26 -8.59 12.16
C PHE A 43 6.70 -7.27 11.61
N SER A 44 7.56 -6.44 11.02
CA SER A 44 7.16 -5.14 10.50
C SER A 44 6.19 -5.25 9.31
N LEU A 45 6.39 -6.23 8.43
CA LEU A 45 5.45 -6.52 7.34
C LEU A 45 4.08 -6.99 7.85
N ARG A 46 4.06 -7.77 8.95
CA ARG A 46 2.80 -8.19 9.60
C ARG A 46 2.07 -7.01 10.22
N VAL A 47 2.78 -6.14 10.92
CA VAL A 47 2.20 -4.95 11.56
C VAL A 47 1.60 -4.02 10.52
N ILE A 48 2.35 -3.72 9.45
CA ILE A 48 1.84 -2.82 8.41
C ILE A 48 0.64 -3.44 7.67
N ALA A 49 0.65 -4.74 7.40
CA ALA A 49 -0.49 -5.43 6.80
C ALA A 49 -1.74 -5.35 7.69
N PHE A 50 -1.59 -5.54 9.00
CA PHE A 50 -2.67 -5.46 9.98
C PHE A 50 -3.33 -4.07 10.02
N ILE A 51 -2.56 -3.00 9.77
CA ILE A 51 -3.06 -1.62 9.74
C ILE A 51 -3.63 -1.27 8.36
N ILE A 52 -2.91 -1.60 7.31
CA ILE A 52 -3.24 -1.18 5.95
C ILE A 52 -4.45 -1.93 5.37
N LEU A 53 -4.66 -3.20 5.72
CA LEU A 53 -5.82 -3.95 5.20
C LEU A 53 -7.17 -3.37 5.67
N PRO A 54 -7.39 -3.10 6.98
CA PRO A 54 -8.61 -2.39 7.42
C PRO A 54 -8.74 -0.99 6.82
N ALA A 55 -7.63 -0.23 6.71
CA ALA A 55 -7.65 1.09 6.10
C ALA A 55 -8.04 1.03 4.61
N THR A 56 -7.53 0.03 3.88
CA THR A 56 -7.90 -0.23 2.49
C THR A 56 -9.39 -0.54 2.36
N ALA A 57 -9.93 -1.43 3.21
CA ALA A 57 -11.35 -1.78 3.21
C ALA A 57 -12.23 -0.56 3.50
N GLY A 58 -11.85 0.26 4.49
CA GLY A 58 -12.54 1.52 4.81
C GLY A 58 -12.55 2.49 3.62
N LEU A 59 -11.41 2.70 2.98
CA LEU A 59 -11.30 3.57 1.81
C LEU A 59 -12.12 3.06 0.61
N ILE A 60 -12.18 1.74 0.40
CA ILE A 60 -12.97 1.14 -0.68
C ILE A 60 -14.47 1.31 -0.43
N LEU A 61 -14.93 1.00 0.79
CA LEU A 61 -16.35 1.03 1.13
C LEU A 61 -16.90 2.46 1.28
N LEU A 62 -16.11 3.33 1.88
CA LEU A 62 -16.51 4.72 2.14
C LEU A 62 -15.97 5.71 1.09
N ARG A 63 -15.49 5.24 -0.08
CA ARG A 63 -14.88 6.09 -1.11
C ARG A 63 -15.79 7.23 -1.56
N VAL A 64 -17.08 6.96 -1.80
CA VAL A 64 -18.05 7.96 -2.24
C VAL A 64 -18.38 8.94 -1.12
N PRO A 65 -18.79 8.50 0.09
CA PRO A 65 -19.01 9.39 1.23
C PRO A 65 -17.81 10.28 1.56
N ILE A 66 -16.60 9.70 1.55
CA ILE A 66 -15.38 10.45 1.85
C ILE A 66 -15.14 11.56 0.83
N ILE A 67 -15.27 11.25 -0.48
CA ILE A 67 -15.04 12.23 -1.52
C ILE A 67 -16.12 13.30 -1.50
N HIS A 68 -17.38 12.91 -1.33
CA HIS A 68 -18.50 13.84 -1.20
C HIS A 68 -18.26 14.82 -0.03
N LEU A 69 -17.93 14.29 1.15
CA LEU A 69 -17.73 15.10 2.35
C LEU A 69 -16.53 16.07 2.25
N PHE A 70 -15.42 15.62 1.66
CA PHE A 70 -14.17 16.40 1.67
C PHE A 70 -13.93 17.24 0.42
N PHE A 71 -14.51 16.87 -0.72
CA PHE A 71 -14.15 17.48 -2.00
C PHE A 71 -15.34 18.01 -2.81
N GLU A 72 -16.58 17.57 -2.58
CA GLU A 72 -17.74 18.03 -3.33
C GLU A 72 -18.21 19.41 -2.86
N HIS A 73 -17.38 20.43 -3.17
CA HIS A 73 -17.63 21.84 -2.84
C HIS A 73 -17.22 22.73 -4.02
N GLY A 74 -17.98 23.79 -4.25
CA GLY A 74 -17.67 24.77 -5.28
C GLY A 74 -17.78 24.22 -6.70
N ALA A 75 -16.68 24.17 -7.44
CA ALA A 75 -16.65 23.70 -8.83
C ALA A 75 -16.56 22.17 -8.96
N PHE A 76 -16.43 21.40 -7.88
CA PHE A 76 -16.34 19.95 -7.90
C PHE A 76 -17.74 19.34 -7.93
N SER A 77 -18.08 18.66 -9.02
CA SER A 77 -19.41 18.12 -9.30
C SER A 77 -19.57 16.67 -8.83
N ALA A 78 -20.84 16.19 -8.81
CA ALA A 78 -21.13 14.77 -8.55
C ALA A 78 -20.49 13.83 -9.59
N ALA A 79 -20.33 14.27 -10.84
CA ALA A 79 -19.62 13.49 -11.86
C ALA A 79 -18.13 13.34 -11.51
N ASP A 80 -17.50 14.38 -10.98
CA ASP A 80 -16.11 14.34 -10.50
C ASP A 80 -15.97 13.42 -9.29
N THR A 81 -17.00 13.34 -8.43
CA THR A 81 -17.06 12.42 -7.29
C THR A 81 -16.98 10.97 -7.79
N VAL A 82 -17.76 10.59 -8.81
CA VAL A 82 -17.75 9.24 -9.35
C VAL A 82 -16.38 8.89 -9.97
N GLY A 83 -15.82 9.78 -10.79
CA GLY A 83 -14.50 9.59 -11.40
C GLY A 83 -13.38 9.47 -10.35
N THR A 84 -13.43 10.32 -9.32
CA THR A 84 -12.44 10.30 -8.23
C THR A 84 -12.60 9.04 -7.36
N ALA A 85 -13.83 8.56 -7.14
CA ALA A 85 -14.11 7.33 -6.41
C ALA A 85 -13.59 6.09 -7.13
N ALA A 86 -13.70 6.04 -8.46
CA ALA A 86 -13.12 4.97 -9.28
C ALA A 86 -11.58 4.98 -9.21
N ALA A 87 -10.96 6.14 -9.30
CA ALA A 87 -9.51 6.28 -9.13
C ALA A 87 -9.05 5.90 -7.71
N LEU A 88 -9.80 6.28 -6.67
CA LEU A 88 -9.50 5.92 -5.29
C LEU A 88 -9.58 4.40 -5.09
N LEU A 89 -10.58 3.74 -5.67
CA LEU A 89 -10.68 2.27 -5.64
C LEU A 89 -9.43 1.61 -6.26
N ALA A 90 -9.02 2.08 -7.43
CA ALA A 90 -7.84 1.56 -8.12
C ALA A 90 -6.55 1.75 -7.30
N TYR A 91 -6.35 2.92 -6.69
CA TYR A 91 -5.24 3.16 -5.78
C TYR A 91 -5.30 2.31 -4.51
N ALA A 92 -6.49 2.14 -3.91
CA ALA A 92 -6.68 1.38 -2.68
C ALA A 92 -6.25 -0.08 -2.84
N VAL A 93 -6.47 -0.68 -4.02
CA VAL A 93 -5.99 -2.04 -4.34
C VAL A 93 -4.46 -2.14 -4.23
N GLY A 94 -3.72 -1.07 -4.57
CA GLY A 94 -2.26 -1.01 -4.46
C GLY A 94 -1.72 -0.58 -3.10
N LEU A 95 -2.57 -0.16 -2.16
CA LEU A 95 -2.16 0.48 -0.91
C LEU A 95 -1.20 -0.37 -0.07
N TRP A 96 -1.47 -1.68 0.02
CA TRP A 96 -0.59 -2.63 0.69
C TRP A 96 0.81 -2.72 0.06
N ALA A 97 0.89 -2.62 -1.27
CA ALA A 97 2.16 -2.63 -1.98
C ALA A 97 2.95 -1.34 -1.71
N PHE A 98 2.30 -0.17 -1.77
CA PHE A 98 2.93 1.10 -1.44
C PHE A 98 3.48 1.13 0.00
N ALA A 99 2.74 0.58 0.96
CA ALA A 99 3.17 0.49 2.35
C ALA A 99 4.32 -0.52 2.53
N GLY A 100 4.19 -1.69 1.93
CA GLY A 100 5.19 -2.76 1.98
C GLY A 100 6.53 -2.34 1.37
N ILE A 101 6.53 -1.61 0.24
CA ILE A 101 7.75 -1.08 -0.38
C ILE A 101 8.58 -0.27 0.64
N ARG A 102 7.96 0.58 1.45
CA ARG A 102 8.66 1.42 2.43
C ARG A 102 9.42 0.58 3.45
N ILE A 103 8.79 -0.50 3.95
CA ILE A 103 9.39 -1.43 4.91
C ILE A 103 10.54 -2.20 4.27
N VAL A 104 10.32 -2.75 3.07
CA VAL A 104 11.33 -3.55 2.37
C VAL A 104 12.53 -2.69 1.95
N VAL A 105 12.31 -1.47 1.47
CA VAL A 105 13.39 -0.52 1.14
C VAL A 105 14.22 -0.16 2.38
N SER A 106 13.62 -0.02 3.57
CA SER A 106 14.36 0.20 4.82
C SER A 106 15.31 -0.96 5.13
N ALA A 107 14.93 -2.21 4.83
CA ALA A 107 15.83 -3.35 4.98
C ALA A 107 17.01 -3.30 4.01
N PHE A 108 16.82 -2.88 2.76
CA PHE A 108 17.93 -2.68 1.83
C PHE A 108 18.87 -1.56 2.31
N TYR A 109 18.32 -0.44 2.77
CA TYR A 109 19.12 0.69 3.27
C TYR A 109 19.91 0.30 4.53
N SER A 110 19.37 -0.53 5.41
CA SER A 110 20.06 -1.05 6.57
C SER A 110 21.29 -1.90 6.19
N MET A 111 21.23 -2.58 5.06
CA MET A 111 22.35 -3.35 4.45
C MET A 111 23.25 -2.50 3.54
N GLN A 112 23.09 -1.15 3.55
CA GLN A 112 23.82 -0.20 2.71
C GLN A 112 23.63 -0.43 1.19
N ASP A 113 22.57 -1.13 0.79
CA ASP A 113 22.22 -1.32 -0.61
C ASP A 113 21.15 -0.32 -1.05
N THR A 114 21.57 0.76 -1.66
CA THR A 114 20.70 1.76 -2.29
C THR A 114 20.44 1.47 -3.77
N LYS A 115 21.26 0.63 -4.39
CA LYS A 115 21.22 0.34 -5.83
C LYS A 115 20.02 -0.54 -6.18
N THR A 116 19.80 -1.61 -5.42
CA THR A 116 18.69 -2.54 -5.70
C THR A 116 17.31 -1.86 -5.66
N PRO A 117 16.95 -1.07 -4.61
CA PRO A 117 15.70 -0.32 -4.61
C PRO A 117 15.61 0.69 -5.75
N ALA A 118 16.70 1.37 -6.11
CA ALA A 118 16.72 2.32 -7.20
C ALA A 118 16.43 1.64 -8.55
N ILE A 119 17.08 0.51 -8.83
CA ILE A 119 16.85 -0.26 -10.06
C ILE A 119 15.40 -0.76 -10.12
N ALA A 120 14.88 -1.34 -9.02
CA ALA A 120 13.51 -1.80 -8.96
C ALA A 120 12.51 -0.65 -9.19
N ALA A 121 12.77 0.53 -8.63
CA ALA A 121 11.95 1.72 -8.84
C ALA A 121 11.97 2.20 -10.30
N VAL A 122 13.12 2.18 -10.96
CA VAL A 122 13.24 2.52 -12.39
C VAL A 122 12.45 1.53 -13.26
N ILE A 123 12.57 0.23 -13.01
CA ILE A 123 11.78 -0.79 -13.73
C ILE A 123 10.28 -0.55 -13.51
N ALA A 124 9.85 -0.32 -12.27
CA ALA A 124 8.47 -0.05 -11.94
C ALA A 124 7.96 1.24 -12.60
N MET A 125 8.79 2.27 -12.73
CA MET A 125 8.47 3.51 -13.45
C MET A 125 8.19 3.24 -14.94
N PHE A 126 9.04 2.47 -15.63
CA PHE A 126 8.81 2.12 -17.03
C PHE A 126 7.51 1.32 -17.21
N VAL A 127 7.26 0.34 -16.34
CA VAL A 127 6.02 -0.43 -16.37
C VAL A 127 4.80 0.44 -16.07
N ASN A 128 4.93 1.37 -15.13
CA ASN A 128 3.86 2.35 -14.86
C ASN A 128 3.52 3.16 -16.11
N ILE A 129 4.52 3.68 -16.84
CA ILE A 129 4.32 4.43 -18.08
C ILE A 129 3.60 3.57 -19.13
N LEU A 130 4.06 2.34 -19.36
CA LEU A 130 3.46 1.43 -20.33
C LEU A 130 2.00 1.08 -19.98
N LEU A 131 1.74 0.77 -18.71
CA LEU A 131 0.40 0.49 -18.21
C LEU A 131 -0.50 1.73 -18.27
N ALA A 132 0.03 2.91 -17.92
CA ALA A 132 -0.73 4.16 -17.98
C ALA A 132 -1.18 4.47 -19.42
N LEU A 133 -0.27 4.34 -20.39
CA LEU A 133 -0.60 4.56 -21.81
C LEU A 133 -1.65 3.57 -22.32
N SER A 134 -1.60 2.31 -21.89
CA SER A 134 -2.57 1.28 -22.33
C SER A 134 -3.91 1.38 -21.60
N LEU A 135 -3.95 1.80 -20.35
CA LEU A 135 -5.16 1.83 -19.53
C LEU A 135 -5.86 3.20 -19.54
N MET A 136 -5.18 4.27 -19.91
CA MET A 136 -5.76 5.62 -19.96
C MET A 136 -6.91 5.73 -20.96
N GLY A 137 -6.84 5.02 -22.11
CA GLY A 137 -7.92 5.02 -23.11
C GLY A 137 -9.24 4.43 -22.58
N PRO A 138 -9.25 3.16 -22.11
CA PRO A 138 -10.48 2.49 -21.70
C PRO A 138 -10.98 2.89 -20.29
N LEU A 139 -10.11 3.34 -19.39
CA LEU A 139 -10.42 3.57 -17.97
C LEU A 139 -10.20 5.03 -17.52
N GLU A 140 -9.80 5.91 -18.42
CA GLU A 140 -9.54 7.33 -18.12
C GLU A 140 -8.68 7.53 -16.87
N HIS A 141 -9.18 8.31 -15.88
CA HIS A 141 -8.45 8.60 -14.63
C HIS A 141 -8.24 7.37 -13.73
N ALA A 142 -9.16 6.39 -13.77
CA ALA A 142 -9.00 5.15 -13.03
C ALA A 142 -7.89 4.27 -13.62
N GLY A 143 -7.64 4.35 -14.93
CA GLY A 143 -6.56 3.64 -15.61
C GLY A 143 -5.18 4.07 -15.11
N LEU A 144 -4.97 5.37 -14.93
CA LEU A 144 -3.72 5.91 -14.36
C LEU A 144 -3.49 5.43 -12.92
N ALA A 145 -4.56 5.41 -12.12
CA ALA A 145 -4.49 4.93 -10.74
C ALA A 145 -4.19 3.42 -10.67
N LEU A 146 -4.81 2.63 -11.56
CA LEU A 146 -4.58 1.20 -11.65
C LEU A 146 -3.15 0.89 -12.13
N ALA A 147 -2.65 1.63 -13.11
CA ALA A 147 -1.27 1.51 -13.57
C ALA A 147 -0.27 1.73 -12.42
N ALA A 148 -0.50 2.75 -11.59
CA ALA A 148 0.33 3.02 -10.41
C ALA A 148 0.24 1.87 -9.36
N ALA A 149 -0.94 1.32 -9.13
CA ALA A 149 -1.12 0.20 -8.21
C ALA A 149 -0.40 -1.06 -8.71
N LEU A 150 -0.58 -1.43 -9.98
CA LEU A 150 0.06 -2.61 -10.57
C LEU A 150 1.58 -2.48 -10.63
N SER A 151 2.10 -1.31 -10.97
CA SER A 151 3.55 -1.07 -10.98
C SER A 151 4.14 -1.13 -9.57
N ALA A 152 3.43 -0.67 -8.55
CA ALA A 152 3.85 -0.82 -7.16
C ALA A 152 3.84 -2.28 -6.71
N MET A 153 2.84 -3.07 -7.11
CA MET A 153 2.81 -4.51 -6.84
C MET A 153 3.98 -5.24 -7.50
N MET A 154 4.34 -4.88 -8.72
CA MET A 154 5.51 -5.43 -9.36
C MET A 154 6.81 -4.99 -8.67
N ASN A 155 6.91 -3.71 -8.28
CA ASN A 155 8.08 -3.21 -7.55
C ASN A 155 8.31 -3.99 -6.25
N ILE A 156 7.29 -4.14 -5.41
CA ILE A 156 7.42 -4.92 -4.16
C ILE A 156 7.75 -6.38 -4.44
N ALA A 157 7.21 -6.98 -5.50
CA ALA A 157 7.51 -8.36 -5.87
C ALA A 157 8.99 -8.52 -6.24
N ILE A 158 9.56 -7.60 -7.01
CA ILE A 158 10.99 -7.57 -7.35
C ILE A 158 11.83 -7.45 -6.07
N LEU A 159 11.52 -6.46 -5.23
CA LEU A 159 12.26 -6.20 -4.00
C LEU A 159 12.22 -7.40 -3.05
N ILE A 160 11.06 -7.99 -2.83
CA ILE A 160 10.92 -9.17 -1.97
C ILE A 160 11.67 -10.37 -2.56
N SER A 161 11.61 -10.59 -3.87
CA SER A 161 12.32 -11.70 -4.52
C SER A 161 13.84 -11.57 -4.31
N VAL A 162 14.39 -10.39 -4.56
CA VAL A 162 15.84 -10.13 -4.34
C VAL A 162 16.20 -10.28 -2.86
N LEU A 163 15.37 -9.77 -1.96
CA LEU A 163 15.61 -9.83 -0.52
C LEU A 163 15.56 -11.29 0.00
N THR A 164 14.59 -12.07 -0.47
CA THR A 164 14.48 -13.50 -0.14
C THR A 164 15.71 -14.28 -0.58
N PHE A 165 16.21 -13.99 -1.80
CA PHE A 165 17.42 -14.62 -2.29
C PHE A 165 18.66 -14.26 -1.45
N ARG A 166 18.79 -13.01 -1.03
CA ARG A 166 19.93 -12.53 -0.22
C ARG A 166 19.93 -13.02 1.23
N LEU A 167 18.74 -13.09 1.83
CA LEU A 167 18.60 -13.48 3.23
C LEU A 167 18.44 -15.01 3.43
N GLY A 168 18.44 -15.79 2.35
CA GLY A 168 18.29 -17.25 2.44
C GLY A 168 16.88 -17.74 2.77
N GLY A 169 15.86 -16.90 2.48
CA GLY A 169 14.45 -17.22 2.66
C GLY A 169 13.73 -16.30 3.64
N ILE A 170 12.46 -16.10 3.43
CA ILE A 170 11.53 -15.43 4.35
C ILE A 170 10.51 -16.49 4.77
N ASP A 171 10.07 -16.47 6.02
CA ASP A 171 9.04 -17.38 6.50
C ASP A 171 7.66 -16.98 5.93
N TRP A 172 7.44 -17.45 4.71
CA TRP A 172 6.20 -17.20 3.96
C TRP A 172 4.96 -17.79 4.64
N TRP A 173 5.13 -18.89 5.41
CA TRP A 173 4.03 -19.53 6.09
C TRP A 173 3.48 -18.64 7.21
N ASN A 174 4.36 -18.13 8.07
CA ASN A 174 3.99 -17.21 9.14
C ASN A 174 3.46 -15.88 8.61
N LEU A 175 4.03 -15.39 7.50
CA LEU A 175 3.55 -14.17 6.85
C LEU A 175 2.13 -14.38 6.28
N GLY A 176 1.88 -15.49 5.60
CA GLY A 176 0.58 -15.84 5.04
C GLY A 176 -0.50 -16.02 6.11
N GLN A 177 -0.19 -16.71 7.21
CA GLN A 177 -1.11 -16.86 8.35
C GLN A 177 -1.45 -15.49 8.98
N SER A 178 -0.45 -14.61 9.11
CA SER A 178 -0.67 -13.27 9.68
C SER A 178 -1.49 -12.39 8.75
N PHE A 179 -1.30 -12.52 7.44
CA PHE A 179 -2.14 -11.85 6.45
C PHE A 179 -3.60 -12.35 6.53
N GLY A 180 -3.81 -13.66 6.66
CA GLY A 180 -5.14 -14.23 6.87
C GLY A 180 -5.81 -13.71 8.15
N ARG A 181 -5.07 -13.62 9.26
CA ARG A 181 -5.57 -13.02 10.52
C ARG A 181 -5.92 -11.53 10.35
N ALA A 182 -5.11 -10.78 9.60
CA ALA A 182 -5.38 -9.37 9.32
C ALA A 182 -6.65 -9.19 8.46
N VAL A 183 -6.89 -10.09 7.50
CA VAL A 183 -8.14 -10.12 6.73
C VAL A 183 -9.34 -10.40 7.64
N ILE A 184 -9.25 -11.37 8.55
CA ILE A 184 -10.31 -11.64 9.53
C ILE A 184 -10.55 -10.41 10.43
N ALA A 185 -9.48 -9.79 10.93
CA ALA A 185 -9.56 -8.57 11.74
C ALA A 185 -10.16 -7.37 10.98
N THR A 186 -10.18 -7.40 9.65
CA THR A 186 -10.82 -6.39 8.82
C THR A 186 -12.35 -6.53 8.79
N VAL A 187 -12.91 -7.71 9.08
CA VAL A 187 -14.35 -7.97 9.01
C VAL A 187 -15.18 -7.01 9.90
N PRO A 188 -14.84 -6.75 11.16
CA PRO A 188 -15.59 -5.77 11.99
C PRO A 188 -15.57 -4.36 11.38
N VAL A 189 -14.43 -3.95 10.77
CA VAL A 189 -14.32 -2.64 10.11
C VAL A 189 -15.22 -2.59 8.88
N VAL A 190 -15.26 -3.66 8.09
CA VAL A 190 -16.16 -3.79 6.93
C VAL A 190 -17.63 -3.67 7.38
N LEU A 191 -18.03 -4.40 8.42
CA LEU A 191 -19.39 -4.35 8.96
C LEU A 191 -19.75 -2.96 9.48
N ALA A 192 -18.85 -2.31 10.20
CA ALA A 192 -19.04 -0.93 10.67
C ALA A 192 -19.17 0.06 9.50
N CYS A 193 -18.34 -0.05 8.47
CA CYS A 193 -18.42 0.79 7.28
C CYS A 193 -19.74 0.58 6.50
N LEU A 194 -20.19 -0.67 6.36
CA LEU A 194 -21.47 -0.97 5.72
C LEU A 194 -22.64 -0.44 6.54
N TRP A 195 -22.59 -0.55 7.86
CA TRP A 195 -23.59 0.02 8.74
C TRP A 195 -23.66 1.54 8.64
N ILE A 196 -22.50 2.23 8.66
CA ILE A 196 -22.43 3.69 8.45
C ILE A 196 -22.96 4.06 7.07
N ALA A 197 -22.59 3.33 6.02
CA ALA A 197 -23.07 3.57 4.67
C ALA A 197 -24.58 3.40 4.55
N SER A 198 -25.18 2.48 5.31
CA SER A 198 -26.64 2.26 5.35
C SER A 198 -27.42 3.35 6.09
N LEU A 199 -26.78 4.02 7.05
CA LEU A 199 -27.37 5.15 7.80
C LEU A 199 -27.28 6.47 7.04
N ALA A 200 -26.31 6.58 6.14
CA ALA A 200 -26.04 7.80 5.40
C ALA A 200 -26.91 7.85 4.15
N VAL A 201 -27.83 8.81 4.14
CA VAL A 201 -28.67 9.16 2.97
C VAL A 201 -27.81 10.04 2.02
N TRP A 202 -26.75 9.44 1.46
CA TRP A 202 -25.82 10.14 0.53
C TRP A 202 -26.31 10.20 -0.91
N GLU A 203 -27.49 9.66 -1.18
CA GLU A 203 -28.08 9.56 -2.52
C GLU A 203 -29.24 10.54 -2.77
N ARG A 204 -29.35 11.64 -1.99
CA ARG A 204 -30.37 12.66 -2.21
C ARG A 204 -29.77 13.99 -2.56
#